data_937558b3e71d4a420c15bfabdbf26284
#
_entry.id   937558b3e71d4a420c15bfabdbf26284
#
_cell.length_a   1.000
_cell.length_b   1.000
_cell.length_c   1.000
_cell.angle_alpha   90.00
_cell.angle_beta   90.00
_cell.angle_gamma   90.00
#
_symmetry.space_group_name_H-M   'P 1'
#
loop_
_entity.id
_entity.type
_entity.pdbx_description
1 polymer ?
#
loop_
_entity_poly.entity_id
_entity_poly.type
_entity_poly.pdbx_seq_one_letter_code
_entity_poly.pdbx_strand_id
1 'polypeptide(L)'
;MPYTMPRSRESDHPPAADRRHYVERVLDLYRNVPGALRVRQTTGCQLAATLFDRQVPLETVQAAILLAVARRASRSTAQRLAPIASFHYFAPIIDELLEEPLDPDYLLYIRRKIAHTAPALLAAAER
;
A
#
# COMPACT_ATOMS: atom_id res chain seq x y z
N MET A 1 -37.22 -14.17 15.39
CA MET A 1 -36.66 -13.99 15.16
C MET A 1 -35.81 -13.62 15.11
N PRO A 2 -35.44 -13.52 14.99
CA PRO A 2 -34.54 -13.38 14.86
C PRO A 2 -33.78 -12.74 14.60
N TYR A 3 -33.36 -12.40 14.65
CA TYR A 3 -32.71 -11.77 14.50
C TYR A 3 -31.55 -11.78 14.28
N THR A 4 -30.97 -11.68 13.85
CA THR A 4 -29.88 -11.97 13.37
C THR A 4 -29.02 -10.96 12.94
N MET A 5 -29.14 -9.90 13.01
CA MET A 5 -28.43 -8.93 12.65
C MET A 5 -27.16 -8.65 13.20
N PRO A 6 -26.76 -9.01 14.29
CA PRO A 6 -25.48 -8.69 14.85
C PRO A 6 -24.33 -9.01 13.96
N ARG A 7 -24.53 -9.97 13.09
CA ARG A 7 -23.43 -10.36 12.29
C ARG A 7 -22.98 -9.32 11.32
N SER A 8 -23.87 -8.57 10.73
CA SER A 8 -23.53 -7.52 9.88
C SER A 8 -22.80 -6.47 10.58
N ARG A 9 -23.16 -6.23 11.81
CA ARG A 9 -22.49 -5.24 12.58
C ARG A 9 -21.07 -5.63 12.85
N GLU A 10 -20.81 -6.85 13.06
CA GLU A 10 -19.48 -7.33 13.29
C GLU A 10 -18.62 -7.12 12.07
N SER A 11 -19.16 -7.24 10.89
CA SER A 11 -18.43 -6.96 9.69
C SER A 11 -18.05 -5.53 9.59
N ASP A 12 -18.88 -4.63 10.09
CA ASP A 12 -18.59 -3.20 10.04
C ASP A 12 -17.50 -2.80 11.01
N HIS A 13 -17.22 -3.63 11.99
CA HIS A 13 -16.21 -3.33 12.99
C HIS A 13 -15.19 -4.47 13.04
N PRO A 14 -14.23 -4.44 12.11
CA PRO A 14 -13.24 -5.51 12.05
C PRO A 14 -12.52 -5.68 13.38
N PRO A 15 -12.17 -6.88 13.72
CA PRO A 15 -11.44 -7.14 14.97
C PRO A 15 -10.07 -6.47 14.97
N ALA A 16 -9.56 -6.26 16.15
CA ALA A 16 -8.23 -5.67 16.31
C ALA A 16 -7.15 -6.48 15.61
N ALA A 17 -7.33 -7.78 15.49
CA ALA A 17 -6.38 -8.63 14.80
C ALA A 17 -6.30 -8.30 13.31
N ASP A 18 -7.44 -7.97 12.69
CA ASP A 18 -7.45 -7.57 11.27
C ASP A 18 -6.75 -6.24 11.07
N ARG A 19 -6.96 -5.32 12.00
CA ARG A 19 -6.30 -4.03 11.94
C ARG A 19 -4.80 -4.19 12.06
N ARG A 20 -4.35 -5.01 12.98
CA ARG A 20 -2.93 -5.27 13.18
C ARG A 20 -2.32 -5.93 11.94
N HIS A 21 -3.02 -6.90 11.38
CA HIS A 21 -2.55 -7.58 10.18
C HIS A 21 -2.40 -6.60 9.02
N TYR A 22 -3.38 -5.72 8.83
CA TYR A 22 -3.36 -4.71 7.78
C TYR A 22 -2.14 -3.80 7.97
N VAL A 23 -1.93 -3.31 9.19
CA VAL A 23 -0.81 -2.42 9.48
C VAL A 23 0.52 -3.12 9.20
N GLU A 24 0.64 -4.37 9.61
CA GLU A 24 1.87 -5.13 9.38
C GLU A 24 2.14 -5.33 7.90
N ARG A 25 1.11 -5.60 7.13
CA ARG A 25 1.24 -5.77 5.70
C ARG A 25 1.69 -4.47 5.02
N VAL A 26 1.11 -3.35 5.42
CA VAL A 26 1.48 -2.06 4.85
C VAL A 26 2.93 -1.72 5.18
N LEU A 27 3.33 -1.96 6.43
CA LEU A 27 4.70 -1.69 6.83
C LEU A 27 5.69 -2.59 6.11
N ASP A 28 5.33 -3.84 5.88
CA ASP A 28 6.17 -4.77 5.15
C ASP A 28 6.37 -4.31 3.72
N LEU A 29 5.30 -3.83 3.08
CA LEU A 29 5.42 -3.28 1.74
C LEU A 29 6.36 -2.08 1.72
N TYR A 30 6.17 -1.15 2.66
CA TYR A 30 7.02 0.04 2.69
C TYR A 30 8.49 -0.30 2.89
N ARG A 31 8.77 -1.26 3.75
CA ARG A 31 10.17 -1.66 4.02
C ARG A 31 10.89 -2.19 2.78
N ASN A 32 10.15 -2.67 1.81
CA ASN A 32 10.71 -3.25 0.60
C ASN A 32 10.70 -2.30 -0.59
N VAL A 33 10.32 -1.03 -0.38
CA VAL A 33 10.33 -0.04 -1.44
C VAL A 33 11.76 0.42 -1.68
N PRO A 34 12.27 0.33 -2.92
CA PRO A 34 13.62 0.83 -3.21
C PRO A 34 13.69 2.33 -2.98
N GLY A 35 14.75 2.77 -2.33
CA GLY A 35 14.97 4.19 -2.08
C GLY A 35 14.19 4.77 -0.92
N ALA A 36 13.44 3.94 -0.20
CA ALA A 36 12.75 4.43 0.97
C ALA A 36 13.69 4.47 2.16
N LEU A 37 13.65 5.56 2.89
CA LEU A 37 14.42 5.68 4.12
C LEU A 37 13.68 4.98 5.24
N ARG A 38 14.42 4.50 6.22
CA ARG A 38 13.80 3.93 7.40
C ARG A 38 13.04 5.02 8.13
N VAL A 39 11.77 4.77 8.39
CA VAL A 39 10.94 5.72 9.09
C VAL A 39 10.71 5.22 10.47
N ARG A 40 10.40 6.11 11.37
CA ARG A 40 9.96 5.70 12.68
C ARG A 40 8.74 4.84 12.52
N GLN A 41 8.82 3.66 13.10
CA GLN A 41 7.75 2.72 13.00
C GLN A 41 6.43 3.27 13.51
N THR A 42 6.49 4.11 14.53
CA THR A 42 5.31 4.73 15.11
C THR A 42 4.52 5.53 14.09
N THR A 43 5.22 6.37 13.32
CA THR A 43 4.55 7.21 12.32
C THR A 43 3.94 6.36 11.21
N GLY A 44 4.68 5.34 10.76
CA GLY A 44 4.17 4.45 9.74
C GLY A 44 2.96 3.67 10.21
N CYS A 45 2.99 3.20 11.46
CA CYS A 45 1.85 2.50 12.03
C CYS A 45 0.62 3.37 12.13
N GLN A 46 0.80 4.63 12.52
CA GLN A 46 -0.32 5.55 12.63
C GLN A 46 -0.98 5.81 11.28
N LEU A 47 -0.17 6.01 10.25
CA LEU A 47 -0.72 6.25 8.93
C LEU A 47 -1.41 5.01 8.40
N ALA A 48 -0.80 3.85 8.56
CA ALA A 48 -1.40 2.61 8.12
C ALA A 48 -2.72 2.33 8.86
N ALA A 49 -2.75 2.60 10.15
CA ALA A 49 -3.96 2.43 10.94
C ALA A 49 -5.06 3.39 10.47
N THR A 50 -4.69 4.60 10.13
CA THR A 50 -5.64 5.57 9.59
C THR A 50 -6.25 5.08 8.28
N LEU A 51 -5.44 4.48 7.42
CA LEU A 51 -5.95 3.91 6.17
C LEU A 51 -6.92 2.78 6.44
N PHE A 52 -6.62 1.94 7.41
CA PHE A 52 -7.52 0.86 7.78
C PHE A 52 -8.85 1.43 8.28
N ASP A 53 -8.79 2.44 9.14
CA ASP A 53 -9.98 3.05 9.71
C ASP A 53 -10.83 3.75 8.64
N ARG A 54 -10.20 4.26 7.60
CA ARG A 54 -10.90 4.83 6.45
C ARG A 54 -11.40 3.75 5.50
N GLN A 55 -11.18 2.50 5.81
CA GLN A 55 -11.63 1.37 5.00
C GLN A 55 -10.99 1.33 3.61
N VAL A 56 -9.76 1.79 3.52
CA VAL A 56 -9.01 1.71 2.26
C VAL A 56 -8.60 0.25 2.06
N PRO A 57 -8.98 -0.39 0.94
CA PRO A 57 -8.60 -1.78 0.73
C PRO A 57 -7.08 -1.95 0.67
N LEU A 58 -6.58 -3.02 1.23
CA LEU A 58 -5.16 -3.31 1.19
C LEU A 58 -4.66 -3.38 -0.24
N GLU A 59 -5.46 -3.92 -1.13
CA GLU A 59 -5.11 -4.00 -2.56
C GLU A 59 -4.87 -2.64 -3.17
N THR A 60 -5.63 -1.63 -2.74
CA THR A 60 -5.44 -0.27 -3.22
C THR A 60 -4.09 0.28 -2.75
N VAL A 61 -3.74 0.03 -1.49
CA VAL A 61 -2.46 0.47 -0.96
C VAL A 61 -1.31 -0.23 -1.70
N GLN A 62 -1.44 -1.52 -1.94
CA GLN A 62 -0.44 -2.27 -2.69
C GLN A 62 -0.27 -1.69 -4.09
N ALA A 63 -1.38 -1.48 -4.78
CA ALA A 63 -1.33 -0.95 -6.15
C ALA A 63 -0.70 0.43 -6.18
N ALA A 64 -1.00 1.27 -5.18
CA ALA A 64 -0.43 2.61 -5.11
C ALA A 64 1.08 2.57 -4.92
N ILE A 65 1.56 1.68 -4.05
CA ILE A 65 3.00 1.55 -3.83
C ILE A 65 3.69 1.04 -5.10
N LEU A 66 3.12 0.03 -5.74
CA LEU A 66 3.70 -0.51 -6.97
C LEU A 66 3.71 0.55 -8.08
N LEU A 67 2.64 1.32 -8.20
CA LEU A 67 2.57 2.38 -9.20
C LEU A 67 3.62 3.45 -8.94
N ALA A 68 3.78 3.85 -7.68
CA ALA A 68 4.77 4.85 -7.31
C ALA A 68 6.18 4.38 -7.68
N VAL A 69 6.49 3.12 -7.38
CA VAL A 69 7.80 2.57 -7.72
C VAL A 69 8.00 2.54 -9.22
N ALA A 70 6.97 2.15 -9.98
CA ALA A 70 7.05 2.13 -11.44
C ALA A 70 7.25 3.53 -12.00
N ARG A 71 6.57 4.52 -11.45
CA ARG A 71 6.72 5.91 -11.90
C ARG A 71 8.14 6.42 -11.63
N ARG A 72 8.69 6.07 -10.47
CA ARG A 72 10.06 6.46 -10.16
C ARG A 72 11.06 5.76 -11.08
N ALA A 73 10.84 4.50 -11.37
CA ALA A 73 11.72 3.75 -12.25
C ALA A 73 11.68 4.28 -13.68
N SER A 74 10.56 4.86 -14.09
CA SER A 74 10.42 5.43 -15.43
C SER A 74 11.11 6.77 -15.58
N ARG A 75 11.39 7.45 -14.49
CA ARG A 75 12.09 8.72 -14.57
C ARG A 75 13.53 8.43 -14.91
N SER A 76 14.13 9.33 -15.61
CA SER A 76 15.44 9.12 -16.11
C SER A 76 16.45 8.78 -15.04
N THR A 77 17.32 7.85 -15.33
CA THR A 77 18.41 7.52 -14.45
C THR A 77 19.38 8.68 -14.31
N ALA A 78 19.32 9.64 -15.22
CA ALA A 78 20.14 10.83 -15.13
C ALA A 78 19.65 11.78 -14.05
N GLN A 79 18.39 11.67 -13.65
CA GLN A 79 17.87 12.52 -12.60
C GLN A 79 18.01 11.84 -11.25
N ARG A 80 18.64 12.52 -10.33
CA ARG A 80 18.71 12.04 -8.98
C ARG A 80 17.40 12.32 -8.29
N LEU A 81 16.68 11.27 -7.92
CA LEU A 81 15.45 11.44 -7.17
C LEU A 81 15.75 11.46 -5.70
N ALA A 82 15.07 12.31 -4.97
CA ALA A 82 15.18 12.34 -3.53
C ALA A 82 14.71 11.01 -2.95
N PRO A 83 15.31 10.54 -1.86
CA PRO A 83 14.83 9.32 -1.21
C PRO A 83 13.41 9.52 -0.71
N ILE A 84 12.66 8.43 -0.61
CA ILE A 84 11.33 8.48 -0.04
C ILE A 84 11.48 8.56 1.47
N ALA A 85 11.11 9.69 2.03
CA ALA A 85 11.36 9.97 3.44
C ALA A 85 10.29 9.45 4.37
N SER A 86 9.08 9.22 3.88
CA SER A 86 8.01 8.72 4.73
C SER A 86 6.93 8.05 3.91
N PHE A 87 6.07 7.29 4.61
CA PHE A 87 4.95 6.65 3.95
C PHE A 87 3.95 7.67 3.39
N HIS A 88 3.97 8.90 3.88
CA HIS A 88 3.11 9.96 3.34
C HIS A 88 3.35 10.23 1.85
N TYR A 89 4.51 9.84 1.36
CA TYR A 89 4.81 9.94 -0.07
C TYR A 89 3.74 9.26 -0.92
N PHE A 90 3.15 8.20 -0.40
CA PHE A 90 2.18 7.41 -1.16
C PHE A 90 0.75 7.89 -1.01
N ALA A 91 0.48 8.79 -0.07
CA ALA A 91 -0.89 9.22 0.23
C ALA A 91 -1.62 9.80 -0.99
N PRO A 92 -1.01 10.70 -1.78
CA PRO A 92 -1.72 11.22 -2.96
C PRO A 92 -2.01 10.15 -3.99
N ILE A 93 -1.14 9.15 -4.10
CA ILE A 93 -1.32 8.09 -5.07
C ILE A 93 -2.44 7.16 -4.61
N ILE A 94 -2.54 6.91 -3.32
CA ILE A 94 -3.64 6.13 -2.77
C ILE A 94 -4.96 6.83 -3.06
N ASP A 95 -5.02 8.15 -2.85
CA ASP A 95 -6.24 8.92 -3.12
C ASP A 95 -6.59 8.88 -4.60
N GLU A 96 -5.59 8.97 -5.46
CA GLU A 96 -5.79 8.88 -6.90
C GLU A 96 -6.45 7.55 -7.26
N LEU A 97 -5.98 6.45 -6.69
CA LEU A 97 -6.50 5.11 -7.01
C LEU A 97 -7.85 4.83 -6.34
N LEU A 98 -8.18 5.52 -5.27
CA LEU A 98 -9.50 5.40 -4.69
C LEU A 98 -10.56 6.02 -5.60
N GLU A 99 -10.18 7.07 -6.31
CA GLU A 99 -11.09 7.71 -7.26
C GLU A 99 -11.14 6.94 -8.57
N GLU A 100 -10.01 6.47 -9.03
CA GLU A 100 -9.94 5.76 -10.29
C GLU A 100 -8.99 4.57 -10.17
N PRO A 101 -9.54 3.38 -9.88
CA PRO A 101 -8.69 2.20 -9.70
C PRO A 101 -7.93 1.83 -10.97
N LEU A 102 -6.79 1.21 -10.80
CA LEU A 102 -5.98 0.77 -11.93
C LEU A 102 -6.66 -0.37 -12.68
N ASP A 103 -6.56 -0.29 -14.01
CA ASP A 103 -6.95 -1.38 -14.86
C ASP A 103 -6.08 -2.61 -14.52
N PRO A 104 -6.67 -3.81 -14.38
CA PRO A 104 -5.90 -5.01 -14.05
C PRO A 104 -4.77 -5.31 -15.03
N ASP A 105 -4.95 -5.03 -16.31
CA ASP A 105 -3.90 -5.25 -17.31
C ASP A 105 -2.74 -4.29 -17.09
N TYR A 106 -3.05 -3.07 -16.73
CA TYR A 106 -2.01 -2.09 -16.45
C TYR A 106 -1.25 -2.46 -15.19
N LEU A 107 -1.93 -3.00 -14.20
CA LEU A 107 -1.28 -3.47 -12.99
C LEU A 107 -0.30 -4.61 -13.29
N LEU A 108 -0.68 -5.53 -14.20
CA LEU A 108 0.23 -6.58 -14.63
C LEU A 108 1.46 -6.00 -15.33
N TYR A 109 1.25 -5.01 -16.15
CA TYR A 109 2.35 -4.32 -16.83
C TYR A 109 3.31 -3.70 -15.81
N ILE A 110 2.76 -3.03 -14.79
CA ILE A 110 3.56 -2.43 -13.74
C ILE A 110 4.38 -3.49 -13.01
N ARG A 111 3.78 -4.61 -12.67
CA ARG A 111 4.45 -5.70 -11.98
C ARG A 111 5.64 -6.21 -12.78
N ARG A 112 5.47 -6.37 -14.08
CA ARG A 112 6.56 -6.80 -14.94
C ARG A 112 7.64 -5.76 -15.02
N LYS A 113 7.25 -4.51 -15.09
CA LYS A 113 8.19 -3.40 -15.22
C LYS A 113 9.12 -3.31 -14.03
N ILE A 114 8.62 -3.53 -12.84
CA ILE A 114 9.43 -3.38 -11.64
C ILE A 114 10.05 -4.69 -11.16
N ALA A 115 9.86 -5.77 -11.91
CA ALA A 115 10.37 -7.08 -11.47
C ALA A 115 11.87 -7.10 -11.28
N HIS A 116 12.60 -6.35 -12.09
CA HIS A 116 14.05 -6.26 -11.97
C HIS A 116 14.49 -5.21 -10.96
N THR A 117 13.69 -4.20 -10.75
CA THR A 117 14.02 -3.06 -9.91
C THR A 117 13.66 -3.32 -8.45
N ALA A 118 12.55 -3.99 -8.23
CA ALA A 118 12.01 -4.15 -6.88
C ALA A 118 11.45 -5.56 -6.65
N PRO A 119 12.29 -6.60 -6.81
CA PRO A 119 11.79 -7.96 -6.63
C PRO A 119 11.31 -8.24 -5.21
N ALA A 120 11.96 -7.63 -4.22
CA ALA A 120 11.55 -7.83 -2.83
C ALA A 120 10.18 -7.22 -2.55
N LEU A 121 9.89 -6.09 -3.18
CA LEU A 121 8.58 -5.47 -3.05
C LEU A 121 7.50 -6.34 -3.66
N LEU A 122 7.74 -6.91 -4.82
CA LEU A 122 6.78 -7.80 -5.43
C LEU A 122 6.53 -9.03 -4.56
N ALA A 123 7.58 -9.58 -3.98
CA ALA A 123 7.44 -10.71 -3.09
C ALA A 123 6.61 -10.34 -1.86
N ALA A 124 6.83 -9.16 -1.31
CA ALA A 124 6.04 -8.68 -0.17
C ALA A 124 4.57 -8.49 -0.54
N ALA A 125 4.30 -8.02 -1.74
CA ALA A 125 2.93 -7.79 -2.19
C ALA A 125 2.15 -9.09 -2.38
N GLU A 126 2.87 -10.17 -2.63
CA GLU A 126 2.24 -11.47 -2.89
C GLU A 126 2.07 -12.33 -1.66
N ARG A 127 2.59 -11.94 -0.53
CA ARG A 127 2.46 -12.73 0.70
C ARG A 127 1.05 -12.85 1.25
#